data_cbbe6a674ba8c171288bdb07ff69de5d
#
_entry.id   cbbe6a674ba8c171288bdb07ff69de5d
#
_cell.length_a   1.000
_cell.length_b   1.000
_cell.length_c   1.000
_cell.angle_alpha   90.00
_cell.angle_beta   90.00
_cell.angle_gamma   90.00
#
_symmetry.space_group_name_H-M   'P 1'
#
loop_
_entity.id
_entity.type
_entity.pdbx_description
1 polymer ?
#
loop_
_entity_poly.entity_id
_entity_poly.type
_entity_poly.pdbx_seq_one_letter_code
_entity_poly.pdbx_strand_id
1 'polypeptide(L)'
;MVPAKTRRLWTFLAAMAAVMWGVSGLFAKGLFDISPKLTPMWLTQVRLIISGAVLLIASGFLKQKPIATLKNKHNVLVIIAYGIFGLLPVQLFYFMCIQVANASIATILQFIGPFFVLGYLAITHKQVMRRLDIIAALCAFLGVFLLSTHGQFNHLAITPVALFWGILSAFGEAAYTLIPVNIVKKVSSMVVTGWGMIFAGISLLIIDPQFHAVPNKPEVWLYTAAVIVIGTIIPFQIMANALRYVIPSTVSLLDAFEPFSATVGSVLFFGLVMMPMDWVGSILVVVAAMALNLTPKQKKNKIKQKTEL
;
A
#
# COMPACT_ATOMS: atom_id res chain seq x y z
N MET A 1 -24.91 5.48 17.43
CA MET A 1 -24.73 5.47 15.97
C MET A 1 -23.89 6.68 15.56
N VAL A 2 -22.96 6.53 14.61
CA VAL A 2 -22.19 7.66 14.09
C VAL A 2 -23.12 8.59 13.29
N PRO A 3 -23.12 9.91 13.53
CA PRO A 3 -23.92 10.86 12.75
C PRO A 3 -23.63 10.75 11.25
N ALA A 4 -24.69 10.86 10.42
CA ALA A 4 -24.56 10.71 8.96
C ALA A 4 -23.58 11.74 8.35
N LYS A 5 -23.56 12.98 8.87
CA LYS A 5 -22.62 14.03 8.46
C LYS A 5 -21.15 13.62 8.72
N THR A 6 -20.86 13.11 9.91
CA THR A 6 -19.51 12.62 10.29
C THR A 6 -19.09 11.45 9.40
N ARG A 7 -19.98 10.48 9.14
CA ARG A 7 -19.67 9.35 8.25
C ARG A 7 -19.36 9.80 6.82
N ARG A 8 -20.16 10.74 6.26
CA ARG A 8 -19.92 11.30 4.91
C ARG A 8 -18.58 12.00 4.83
N LEU A 9 -18.24 12.82 5.84
CA LEU A 9 -16.95 13.50 5.91
C LEU A 9 -15.78 12.51 5.87
N TRP A 10 -15.81 11.48 6.72
CA TRP A 10 -14.72 10.50 6.78
C TRP A 10 -14.67 9.59 5.55
N THR A 11 -15.80 9.33 4.88
CA THR A 11 -15.82 8.67 3.57
C THR A 11 -15.11 9.52 2.51
N PHE A 12 -15.40 10.81 2.46
CA PHE A 12 -14.74 11.74 1.55
C PHE A 12 -13.24 11.87 1.84
N LEU A 13 -12.87 12.03 3.11
CA LEU A 13 -11.45 12.10 3.51
C LEU A 13 -10.69 10.83 3.16
N ALA A 14 -11.28 9.64 3.32
CA ALA A 14 -10.66 8.37 2.93
C ALA A 14 -10.44 8.29 1.41
N ALA A 15 -11.41 8.72 0.60
CA ALA A 15 -11.22 8.81 -0.85
C ALA A 15 -10.07 9.78 -1.22
N MET A 16 -10.00 10.94 -0.55
CA MET A 16 -8.90 11.89 -0.74
C MET A 16 -7.55 11.31 -0.33
N ALA A 17 -7.48 10.50 0.73
CA ALA A 17 -6.26 9.84 1.15
C ALA A 17 -5.77 8.83 0.10
N ALA A 18 -6.68 8.07 -0.53
CA ALA A 18 -6.33 7.19 -1.64
C ALA A 18 -5.83 7.97 -2.86
N VAL A 19 -6.48 9.07 -3.23
CA VAL A 19 -5.98 9.99 -4.27
C VAL A 19 -4.57 10.50 -3.93
N MET A 20 -4.33 10.87 -2.67
CA MET A 20 -3.01 11.35 -2.22
C MET A 20 -1.92 10.28 -2.38
N TRP A 21 -2.23 9.00 -2.16
CA TRP A 21 -1.28 7.91 -2.43
C TRP A 21 -0.94 7.81 -3.91
N GLY A 22 -1.92 7.83 -4.82
CA GLY A 22 -1.67 7.83 -6.25
C GLY A 22 -0.87 9.03 -6.74
N VAL A 23 -1.20 10.23 -6.26
CA VAL A 23 -0.45 11.46 -6.56
C VAL A 23 0.99 11.40 -6.03
N SER A 24 1.21 10.76 -4.88
CA SER A 24 2.56 10.54 -4.33
C SER A 24 3.45 9.75 -5.27
N GLY A 25 2.90 8.75 -5.97
CA GLY A 25 3.63 8.01 -7.01
C GLY A 25 4.10 8.90 -8.17
N LEU A 26 3.31 9.92 -8.52
CA LEU A 26 3.71 10.90 -9.55
C LEU A 26 4.87 11.78 -9.07
N PHE A 27 4.86 12.23 -7.81
CA PHE A 27 6.01 12.96 -7.25
C PHE A 27 7.26 12.10 -7.20
N ALA A 28 7.16 10.81 -6.87
CA ALA A 28 8.29 9.89 -6.93
C ALA A 28 8.83 9.72 -8.36
N LYS A 29 7.96 9.58 -9.35
CA LYS A 29 8.37 9.53 -10.76
C LYS A 29 9.08 10.81 -11.19
N GLY A 30 8.50 11.97 -10.89
CA GLY A 30 9.11 13.27 -11.18
C GLY A 30 10.48 13.43 -10.50
N LEU A 31 10.62 12.92 -9.26
CA LEU A 31 11.90 12.93 -8.53
C LEU A 31 12.97 12.11 -9.27
N PHE A 32 12.65 10.89 -9.70
CA PHE A 32 13.58 10.00 -10.41
C PHE A 32 14.02 10.57 -11.76
N ASP A 33 13.15 11.35 -12.42
CA ASP A 33 13.45 11.99 -13.70
C ASP A 33 14.40 13.20 -13.57
N ILE A 34 14.56 13.78 -12.36
CA ILE A 34 15.50 14.90 -12.13
C ILE A 34 16.97 14.44 -12.22
N SER A 35 17.31 13.27 -11.69
CA SER A 35 18.67 12.77 -11.67
C SER A 35 18.75 11.26 -11.41
N PRO A 36 19.63 10.53 -12.13
CA PRO A 36 19.91 9.12 -11.86
C PRO A 36 20.45 8.82 -10.44
N LYS A 37 20.94 9.85 -9.72
CA LYS A 37 21.40 9.72 -8.33
C LYS A 37 20.25 9.61 -7.33
N LEU A 38 19.03 9.96 -7.72
CA LEU A 38 17.81 9.85 -6.91
C LEU A 38 17.23 8.44 -7.09
N THR A 39 17.67 7.53 -6.26
CA THR A 39 17.32 6.11 -6.37
C THR A 39 16.07 5.77 -5.52
N PRO A 40 15.32 4.71 -5.87
CA PRO A 40 14.26 4.17 -5.02
C PRO A 40 14.73 3.84 -3.61
N MET A 41 15.98 3.35 -3.47
CA MET A 41 16.59 3.02 -2.19
C MET A 41 16.71 4.28 -1.32
N TRP A 42 17.31 5.34 -1.85
CA TRP A 42 17.44 6.62 -1.16
C TRP A 42 16.09 7.21 -0.75
N LEU A 43 15.13 7.25 -1.68
CA LEU A 43 13.79 7.80 -1.40
C LEU A 43 13.09 7.00 -0.30
N THR A 44 13.19 5.66 -0.36
CA THR A 44 12.57 4.78 0.65
C THR A 44 13.21 4.97 2.02
N GLN A 45 14.55 5.07 2.10
CA GLN A 45 15.27 5.33 3.36
C GLN A 45 14.79 6.64 4.00
N VAL A 46 14.86 7.74 3.24
CA VAL A 46 14.47 9.08 3.74
C VAL A 46 13.00 9.09 4.15
N ARG A 47 12.11 8.54 3.31
CA ARG A 47 10.68 8.45 3.60
C ARG A 47 10.39 7.66 4.87
N LEU A 48 10.97 6.46 5.02
CA LEU A 48 10.72 5.59 6.18
C LEU A 48 11.21 6.22 7.48
N ILE A 49 12.43 6.77 7.49
CA ILE A 49 13.02 7.34 8.71
C ILE A 49 12.25 8.60 9.12
N ILE A 50 12.02 9.53 8.20
CA ILE A 50 11.35 10.80 8.54
C ILE A 50 9.89 10.55 8.92
N SER A 51 9.14 9.76 8.12
CA SER A 51 7.74 9.48 8.45
C SER A 51 7.61 8.69 9.76
N GLY A 52 8.47 7.71 9.98
CA GLY A 52 8.50 6.93 11.22
C GLY A 52 8.76 7.83 12.45
N ALA A 53 9.75 8.72 12.37
CA ALA A 53 10.05 9.69 13.42
C ALA A 53 8.88 10.62 13.71
N VAL A 54 8.28 11.21 12.66
CA VAL A 54 7.11 12.10 12.80
C VAL A 54 5.93 11.38 13.43
N LEU A 55 5.63 10.15 13.01
CA LEU A 55 4.53 9.36 13.59
C LEU A 55 4.80 9.02 15.06
N LEU A 56 6.03 8.67 15.44
CA LEU A 56 6.38 8.40 16.84
C LEU A 56 6.30 9.64 17.71
N ILE A 57 6.81 10.78 17.23
CA ILE A 57 6.71 12.06 17.93
C ILE A 57 5.23 12.42 18.13
N ALA A 58 4.42 12.38 17.07
CA ALA A 58 2.98 12.64 17.13
C ALA A 58 2.27 11.68 18.09
N SER A 59 2.62 10.40 18.10
CA SER A 59 2.06 9.42 19.03
C SER A 59 2.41 9.73 20.49
N GLY A 60 3.59 10.30 20.74
CA GLY A 60 4.01 10.78 22.06
C GLY A 60 3.14 11.92 22.56
N PHE A 61 2.91 12.93 21.72
CA PHE A 61 1.99 14.04 22.04
C PHE A 61 0.55 13.57 22.27
N LEU A 62 0.11 12.53 21.57
CA LEU A 62 -1.19 11.89 21.76
C LEU A 62 -1.22 10.90 22.94
N LYS A 63 -0.17 10.85 23.77
CA LYS A 63 -0.04 9.98 24.95
C LYS A 63 -0.19 8.48 24.67
N GLN A 64 0.17 8.03 23.45
CA GLN A 64 0.06 6.62 23.02
C GLN A 64 1.23 5.74 23.47
N LYS A 65 2.14 6.28 24.29
CA LYS A 65 3.25 5.58 24.96
C LYS A 65 4.14 4.77 24.00
N PRO A 66 4.73 5.38 22.93
CA PRO A 66 5.50 4.65 21.92
C PRO A 66 6.67 3.84 22.49
N ILE A 67 7.41 4.40 23.48
CA ILE A 67 8.56 3.73 24.11
C ILE A 67 8.10 2.52 24.95
N ALA A 68 6.94 2.57 25.60
CA ALA A 68 6.44 1.46 26.41
C ALA A 68 6.16 0.21 25.55
N THR A 69 5.83 0.37 24.29
CA THR A 69 5.61 -0.73 23.35
C THR A 69 6.86 -1.59 23.16
N LEU A 70 8.05 -0.99 23.22
CA LEU A 70 9.34 -1.68 23.07
C LEU A 70 9.73 -2.52 24.30
N LYS A 71 9.08 -2.36 25.44
CA LYS A 71 9.35 -3.19 26.62
C LYS A 71 8.89 -4.64 26.44
N ASN A 72 7.95 -4.90 25.53
CA ASN A 72 7.46 -6.24 25.23
C ASN A 72 8.23 -6.82 24.03
N LYS A 73 9.09 -7.83 24.28
CA LYS A 73 9.92 -8.49 23.25
C LYS A 73 9.10 -9.04 22.07
N HIS A 74 7.92 -9.62 22.34
CA HIS A 74 7.04 -10.13 21.30
C HIS A 74 6.54 -9.01 20.38
N ASN A 75 6.12 -7.87 20.95
CA ASN A 75 5.72 -6.71 20.16
C ASN A 75 6.87 -6.19 19.28
N VAL A 76 8.08 -6.12 19.84
CA VAL A 76 9.28 -5.69 19.10
C VAL A 76 9.53 -6.60 17.89
N LEU A 77 9.52 -7.93 18.07
CA LEU A 77 9.72 -8.90 17.00
C LEU A 77 8.66 -8.75 15.88
N VAL A 78 7.39 -8.62 16.27
CA VAL A 78 6.30 -8.44 15.29
C VAL A 78 6.45 -7.11 14.54
N ILE A 79 6.84 -6.02 15.22
CA ILE A 79 7.05 -4.71 14.59
C ILE A 79 8.26 -4.74 13.66
N ILE A 80 9.36 -5.40 14.05
CA ILE A 80 10.52 -5.60 13.17
C ILE A 80 10.13 -6.40 11.93
N ALA A 81 9.41 -7.53 12.11
CA ALA A 81 8.92 -8.35 11.00
C ALA A 81 7.98 -7.53 10.09
N TYR A 82 7.09 -6.72 10.65
CA TYR A 82 6.22 -5.81 9.91
C TYR A 82 7.02 -4.76 9.13
N GLY A 83 8.06 -4.19 9.74
CA GLY A 83 8.95 -3.24 9.08
C GLY A 83 9.68 -3.87 7.89
N ILE A 84 10.39 -4.99 8.13
CA ILE A 84 11.29 -5.60 7.15
C ILE A 84 10.54 -6.36 6.05
N PHE A 85 9.48 -7.09 6.37
CA PHE A 85 8.76 -7.94 5.41
C PHE A 85 7.47 -7.31 4.89
N GLY A 86 6.96 -6.25 5.51
CA GLY A 86 5.77 -5.51 5.09
C GLY A 86 6.11 -4.14 4.54
N LEU A 87 6.47 -3.19 5.44
CA LEU A 87 6.64 -1.76 5.08
C LEU A 87 7.78 -1.51 4.10
N LEU A 88 8.90 -2.20 4.22
CA LEU A 88 10.04 -2.03 3.33
C LEU A 88 9.73 -2.54 1.93
N PRO A 89 9.30 -3.81 1.73
CA PRO A 89 9.03 -4.34 0.39
C PRO A 89 7.91 -3.59 -0.33
N VAL A 90 6.82 -3.27 0.36
CA VAL A 90 5.68 -2.56 -0.24
C VAL A 90 6.07 -1.19 -0.79
N GLN A 91 7.03 -0.50 -0.16
CA GLN A 91 7.45 0.82 -0.58
C GLN A 91 8.65 0.79 -1.54
N LEU A 92 9.68 0.00 -1.21
CA LEU A 92 10.89 -0.07 -2.02
C LEU A 92 10.61 -0.64 -3.42
N PHE A 93 9.93 -1.79 -3.49
CA PHE A 93 9.66 -2.43 -4.78
C PHE A 93 8.63 -1.65 -5.60
N TYR A 94 7.71 -0.95 -4.95
CA TYR A 94 6.83 0.01 -5.61
C TYR A 94 7.62 1.12 -6.30
N PHE A 95 8.57 1.75 -5.60
CA PHE A 95 9.41 2.79 -6.19
C PHE A 95 10.37 2.25 -7.26
N MET A 96 10.89 1.02 -7.09
CA MET A 96 11.66 0.35 -8.15
C MET A 96 10.82 0.13 -9.40
N CYS A 97 9.56 -0.25 -9.26
CA CYS A 97 8.63 -0.36 -10.37
C CYS A 97 8.35 1.00 -11.03
N ILE A 98 8.13 2.07 -10.24
CA ILE A 98 7.95 3.44 -10.76
C ILE A 98 9.16 3.88 -11.57
N GLN A 99 10.37 3.62 -11.09
CA GLN A 99 11.60 4.06 -11.76
C GLN A 99 11.77 3.44 -13.15
N VAL A 100 11.44 2.14 -13.29
CA VAL A 100 11.62 1.40 -14.57
C VAL A 100 10.38 1.40 -15.46
N ALA A 101 9.25 1.88 -14.94
CA ALA A 101 8.00 2.01 -15.68
C ALA A 101 7.36 3.38 -15.39
N ASN A 102 6.27 3.40 -14.63
CA ASN A 102 5.56 4.62 -14.20
C ASN A 102 4.66 4.33 -12.99
N ALA A 103 4.08 5.40 -12.41
CA ALA A 103 3.25 5.30 -11.22
C ALA A 103 1.94 4.51 -11.47
N SER A 104 1.34 4.62 -12.66
CA SER A 104 0.12 3.87 -13.02
C SER A 104 0.36 2.37 -12.97
N ILE A 105 1.37 1.87 -13.69
CA ILE A 105 1.71 0.44 -13.74
C ILE A 105 2.07 -0.08 -12.35
N ALA A 106 2.92 0.64 -11.61
CA ALA A 106 3.33 0.24 -10.27
C ALA A 106 2.12 0.06 -9.33
N THR A 107 1.20 1.02 -9.33
CA THR A 107 0.02 1.00 -8.47
C THR A 107 -0.97 -0.10 -8.87
N ILE A 108 -1.20 -0.30 -10.19
CA ILE A 108 -2.11 -1.37 -10.65
C ILE A 108 -1.55 -2.76 -10.30
N LEU A 109 -0.24 -2.97 -10.48
CA LEU A 109 0.40 -4.23 -10.10
C LEU A 109 0.36 -4.47 -8.59
N GLN A 110 0.63 -3.44 -7.78
CA GLN A 110 0.53 -3.52 -6.32
C GLN A 110 -0.89 -3.85 -5.86
N PHE A 111 -1.91 -3.36 -6.58
CA PHE A 111 -3.33 -3.62 -6.28
C PHE A 111 -3.75 -5.09 -6.41
N ILE A 112 -2.85 -5.99 -6.84
CA ILE A 112 -3.01 -7.45 -6.76
C ILE A 112 -2.79 -7.97 -5.33
N GLY A 113 -2.18 -7.20 -4.44
CA GLY A 113 -1.90 -7.58 -3.05
C GLY A 113 -3.05 -8.27 -2.31
N PRO A 114 -4.30 -7.78 -2.37
CA PRO A 114 -5.45 -8.45 -1.77
C PRO A 114 -5.65 -9.91 -2.19
N PHE A 115 -5.25 -10.30 -3.40
CA PHE A 115 -5.35 -11.68 -3.86
C PHE A 115 -4.30 -12.59 -3.20
N PHE A 116 -3.10 -12.07 -2.92
CA PHE A 116 -2.10 -12.79 -2.12
C PHE A 116 -2.55 -12.95 -0.67
N VAL A 117 -3.21 -11.93 -0.08
CA VAL A 117 -3.85 -12.05 1.25
C VAL A 117 -4.89 -13.16 1.23
N LEU A 118 -5.77 -13.19 0.22
CA LEU A 118 -6.81 -14.20 0.07
C LEU A 118 -6.18 -15.60 -0.07
N GLY A 119 -5.18 -15.75 -0.94
CA GLY A 119 -4.44 -17.02 -1.12
C GLY A 119 -3.82 -17.53 0.17
N TYR A 120 -3.15 -16.67 0.92
CA TYR A 120 -2.60 -17.01 2.23
C TYR A 120 -3.67 -17.48 3.22
N LEU A 121 -4.81 -16.78 3.31
CA LEU A 121 -5.91 -17.14 4.21
C LEU A 121 -6.57 -18.47 3.80
N ALA A 122 -6.64 -18.76 2.51
CA ALA A 122 -7.15 -20.03 1.99
C ALA A 122 -6.20 -21.19 2.30
N ILE A 123 -4.90 -21.06 2.00
CA ILE A 123 -3.89 -22.10 2.25
C ILE A 123 -3.76 -22.40 3.75
N THR A 124 -3.85 -21.37 4.59
CA THR A 124 -3.79 -21.54 6.06
C THR A 124 -5.12 -21.96 6.68
N HIS A 125 -6.13 -22.31 5.88
CA HIS A 125 -7.48 -22.69 6.30
C HIS A 125 -8.18 -21.68 7.22
N LYS A 126 -7.74 -20.43 7.21
CA LYS A 126 -8.37 -19.35 8.01
C LYS A 126 -9.61 -18.78 7.33
N GLN A 127 -9.74 -18.99 6.02
CA GLN A 127 -10.90 -18.58 5.23
C GLN A 127 -11.12 -19.58 4.10
N VAL A 128 -12.39 -19.94 3.86
CA VAL A 128 -12.79 -20.74 2.68
C VAL A 128 -12.97 -19.81 1.50
N MET A 129 -12.32 -20.12 0.38
CA MET A 129 -12.49 -19.37 -0.88
C MET A 129 -13.88 -19.61 -1.44
N ARG A 130 -14.56 -18.55 -1.84
CA ARG A 130 -15.83 -18.59 -2.51
C ARG A 130 -15.63 -18.60 -4.02
N ARG A 131 -16.64 -19.03 -4.76
CA ARG A 131 -16.61 -18.98 -6.24
C ARG A 131 -16.32 -17.56 -6.75
N LEU A 132 -16.87 -16.53 -6.09
CA LEU A 132 -16.61 -15.13 -6.45
C LEU A 132 -15.16 -14.73 -6.23
N ASP A 133 -14.52 -15.23 -5.17
CA ASP A 133 -13.11 -14.94 -4.88
C ASP A 133 -12.20 -15.53 -5.98
N ILE A 134 -12.52 -16.73 -6.47
CA ILE A 134 -11.79 -17.39 -7.57
C ILE A 134 -11.99 -16.62 -8.88
N ILE A 135 -13.23 -16.24 -9.20
CA ILE A 135 -13.53 -15.45 -10.40
C ILE A 135 -12.80 -14.12 -10.37
N ALA A 136 -12.84 -13.42 -9.23
CA ALA A 136 -12.13 -12.15 -9.05
C ALA A 136 -10.61 -12.33 -9.23
N ALA A 137 -10.01 -13.41 -8.69
CA ALA A 137 -8.58 -13.70 -8.89
C ALA A 137 -8.26 -13.93 -10.37
N LEU A 138 -9.06 -14.72 -11.08
CA LEU A 138 -8.87 -14.96 -12.52
C LEU A 138 -9.01 -13.66 -13.33
N CYS A 139 -9.99 -12.81 -13.00
CA CYS A 139 -10.15 -11.49 -13.63
C CYS A 139 -8.94 -10.58 -13.37
N ALA A 140 -8.39 -10.59 -12.15
CA ALA A 140 -7.20 -9.81 -11.84
C ALA A 140 -5.96 -10.28 -12.62
N PHE A 141 -5.74 -11.60 -12.69
CA PHE A 141 -4.64 -12.16 -13.50
C PHE A 141 -4.80 -11.86 -14.99
N LEU A 142 -6.02 -11.97 -15.52
CA LEU A 142 -6.32 -11.57 -16.91
C LEU A 142 -6.05 -10.06 -17.11
N GLY A 143 -6.45 -9.23 -16.16
CA GLY A 143 -6.20 -7.80 -16.21
C GLY A 143 -4.71 -7.46 -16.26
N VAL A 144 -3.89 -8.13 -15.41
CA VAL A 144 -2.42 -7.99 -15.46
C VAL A 144 -1.84 -8.48 -16.78
N PHE A 145 -2.34 -9.59 -17.29
CA PHE A 145 -1.91 -10.10 -18.59
C PHE A 145 -2.19 -9.09 -19.71
N LEU A 146 -3.40 -8.53 -19.78
CA LEU A 146 -3.75 -7.52 -20.78
C LEU A 146 -2.89 -6.26 -20.66
N LEU A 147 -2.64 -5.78 -19.44
CA LEU A 147 -1.78 -4.64 -19.17
C LEU A 147 -0.31 -4.92 -19.56
N SER A 148 0.16 -6.14 -19.31
CA SER A 148 1.55 -6.52 -19.59
C SER A 148 1.85 -6.79 -21.05
N THR A 149 0.84 -7.03 -21.88
CA THR A 149 1.00 -7.47 -23.29
C THR A 149 0.28 -6.58 -24.28
N HIS A 150 -0.47 -5.55 -23.84
CA HIS A 150 -1.43 -4.80 -24.67
C HIS A 150 -2.43 -5.71 -25.40
N GLY A 151 -2.69 -6.92 -24.83
CA GLY A 151 -3.53 -7.95 -25.44
C GLY A 151 -2.84 -8.76 -26.56
N GLN A 152 -1.53 -8.63 -26.74
CA GLN A 152 -0.75 -9.37 -27.76
C GLN A 152 0.07 -10.47 -27.10
N PHE A 153 -0.16 -11.74 -27.46
CA PHE A 153 0.51 -12.90 -26.83
C PHE A 153 2.04 -12.95 -27.05
N ASN A 154 2.54 -12.31 -28.09
CA ASN A 154 3.94 -12.37 -28.51
C ASN A 154 4.76 -11.13 -28.12
N HIS A 155 4.19 -10.21 -27.38
CA HIS A 155 4.84 -8.95 -27.02
C HIS A 155 4.60 -8.59 -25.55
N LEU A 156 5.69 -8.30 -24.82
CA LEU A 156 5.59 -7.72 -23.48
C LEU A 156 5.67 -6.19 -23.60
N ALA A 157 4.58 -5.52 -23.30
CA ALA A 157 4.49 -4.06 -23.26
C ALA A 157 5.14 -3.48 -22.00
N ILE A 158 5.10 -4.23 -20.90
CA ILE A 158 5.78 -3.91 -19.65
C ILE A 158 7.09 -4.70 -19.60
N THR A 159 8.18 -4.05 -19.23
CA THR A 159 9.47 -4.75 -19.09
C THR A 159 9.36 -5.85 -18.02
N PRO A 160 10.03 -7.02 -18.21
CA PRO A 160 10.04 -8.08 -17.19
C PRO A 160 10.49 -7.59 -15.82
N VAL A 161 11.40 -6.61 -15.78
CA VAL A 161 11.90 -6.00 -14.54
C VAL A 161 10.80 -5.20 -13.84
N ALA A 162 9.98 -4.42 -14.58
CA ALA A 162 8.86 -3.70 -14.00
C ALA A 162 7.79 -4.64 -13.43
N LEU A 163 7.47 -5.71 -14.18
CA LEU A 163 6.54 -6.75 -13.75
C LEU A 163 7.03 -7.43 -12.47
N PHE A 164 8.33 -7.79 -12.42
CA PHE A 164 8.96 -8.40 -11.24
C PHE A 164 8.84 -7.49 -9.99
N TRP A 165 9.22 -6.23 -10.09
CA TRP A 165 9.12 -5.30 -8.96
C TRP A 165 7.68 -5.02 -8.55
N GLY A 166 6.76 -4.89 -9.50
CA GLY A 166 5.34 -4.70 -9.23
C GLY A 166 4.71 -5.88 -8.49
N ILE A 167 5.01 -7.11 -8.89
CA ILE A 167 4.54 -8.31 -8.20
C ILE A 167 5.16 -8.46 -6.81
N LEU A 168 6.46 -8.17 -6.64
CA LEU A 168 7.09 -8.16 -5.31
C LEU A 168 6.49 -7.09 -4.39
N SER A 169 6.14 -5.92 -4.94
CA SER A 169 5.41 -4.88 -4.21
C SER A 169 4.05 -5.38 -3.72
N ALA A 170 3.31 -6.12 -4.55
CA ALA A 170 2.03 -6.73 -4.17
C ALA A 170 2.18 -7.81 -3.07
N PHE A 171 3.25 -8.60 -3.07
CA PHE A 171 3.58 -9.47 -1.93
C PHE A 171 3.90 -8.67 -0.68
N GLY A 172 4.64 -7.56 -0.81
CA GLY A 172 4.88 -6.61 0.27
C GLY A 172 3.57 -6.06 0.86
N GLU A 173 2.60 -5.70 0.01
CA GLU A 173 1.26 -5.23 0.41
C GLU A 173 0.50 -6.30 1.19
N ALA A 174 0.57 -7.56 0.76
CA ALA A 174 -0.03 -8.67 1.51
C ALA A 174 0.59 -8.84 2.90
N ALA A 175 1.92 -8.78 3.00
CA ALA A 175 2.64 -8.86 4.27
C ALA A 175 2.35 -7.65 5.17
N TYR A 176 2.33 -6.44 4.59
CA TYR A 176 1.92 -5.20 5.24
C TYR A 176 0.52 -5.31 5.87
N THR A 177 -0.40 -5.96 5.18
CA THR A 177 -1.78 -6.17 5.67
C THR A 177 -1.86 -7.25 6.76
N LEU A 178 -1.14 -8.37 6.60
CA LEU A 178 -1.30 -9.56 7.45
C LEU A 178 -0.52 -9.51 8.76
N ILE A 179 0.74 -9.03 8.72
CA ILE A 179 1.65 -9.09 9.88
C ILE A 179 1.13 -8.28 11.07
N PRO A 180 0.66 -7.03 10.92
CA PRO A 180 0.31 -6.20 12.07
C PRO A 180 -1.09 -6.48 12.64
N VAL A 181 -1.91 -7.34 12.02
CA VAL A 181 -3.34 -7.56 12.38
C VAL A 181 -3.58 -7.76 13.88
N ASN A 182 -2.72 -8.51 14.56
CA ASN A 182 -2.92 -8.82 15.98
C ASN A 182 -2.36 -7.76 16.92
N ILE A 183 -1.27 -7.11 16.54
CA ILE A 183 -0.64 -6.10 17.39
C ILE A 183 -1.41 -4.77 17.36
N VAL A 184 -1.99 -4.37 16.22
CA VAL A 184 -2.78 -3.13 16.13
C VAL A 184 -4.11 -3.16 16.90
N LYS A 185 -4.53 -4.34 17.37
CA LYS A 185 -5.67 -4.47 18.31
C LYS A 185 -5.31 -4.07 19.73
N LYS A 186 -4.02 -4.09 20.09
CA LYS A 186 -3.49 -3.86 21.45
C LYS A 186 -2.69 -2.57 21.55
N VAL A 187 -2.03 -2.18 20.47
CA VAL A 187 -1.14 -1.01 20.35
C VAL A 187 -1.68 -0.10 19.27
N SER A 188 -1.54 1.20 19.45
CA SER A 188 -1.94 2.17 18.42
C SER A 188 -1.27 1.87 17.07
N SER A 189 -2.03 1.92 15.98
CA SER A 189 -1.51 1.74 14.62
C SER A 189 -0.40 2.76 14.31
N MET A 190 -0.52 4.00 14.79
CA MET A 190 0.51 5.03 14.64
C MET A 190 1.85 4.61 15.26
N VAL A 191 1.83 4.00 16.45
CA VAL A 191 3.04 3.50 17.14
C VAL A 191 3.62 2.30 16.40
N VAL A 192 2.77 1.34 15.98
CA VAL A 192 3.20 0.14 15.26
C VAL A 192 3.82 0.50 13.92
N THR A 193 3.16 1.38 13.15
CA THR A 193 3.65 1.84 11.85
C THR A 193 4.91 2.70 12.00
N GLY A 194 4.92 3.62 12.97
CA GLY A 194 6.08 4.47 13.23
C GLY A 194 7.36 3.68 13.55
N TRP A 195 7.30 2.73 14.49
CA TRP A 195 8.43 1.86 14.79
C TRP A 195 8.76 0.91 13.63
N GLY A 196 7.77 0.36 12.95
CA GLY A 196 7.99 -0.46 11.76
C GLY A 196 8.74 0.30 10.68
N MET A 197 8.39 1.56 10.41
CA MET A 197 9.10 2.43 9.47
C MET A 197 10.54 2.71 9.92
N ILE A 198 10.78 2.99 11.20
CA ILE A 198 12.14 3.19 11.74
C ILE A 198 12.98 1.94 11.55
N PHE A 199 12.49 0.75 11.94
CA PHE A 199 13.25 -0.49 11.76
C PHE A 199 13.51 -0.82 10.29
N ALA A 200 12.54 -0.60 9.41
CA ALA A 200 12.69 -0.75 7.97
C ALA A 200 13.74 0.24 7.40
N GLY A 201 13.68 1.50 7.81
CA GLY A 201 14.65 2.51 7.40
C GLY A 201 16.06 2.21 7.87
N ILE A 202 16.23 1.78 9.13
CA ILE A 202 17.52 1.35 9.67
C ILE A 202 18.07 0.12 8.91
N SER A 203 17.20 -0.87 8.58
CA SER A 203 17.64 -2.04 7.81
C SER A 203 18.17 -1.67 6.43
N LEU A 204 17.55 -0.67 5.77
CA LEU A 204 18.06 -0.13 4.51
C LEU A 204 19.38 0.59 4.68
N LEU A 205 19.59 1.34 5.76
CA LEU A 205 20.89 1.98 6.05
C LEU A 205 22.02 0.96 6.28
N ILE A 206 21.70 -0.23 6.78
CA ILE A 206 22.66 -1.32 6.92
C ILE A 206 23.01 -1.93 5.56
N ILE A 207 22.02 -2.08 4.68
CA ILE A 207 22.18 -2.67 3.34
C ILE A 207 22.91 -1.71 2.39
N ASP A 208 22.55 -0.44 2.41
CA ASP A 208 23.13 0.64 1.62
C ASP A 208 23.48 1.82 2.55
N PRO A 209 24.65 1.78 3.22
CA PRO A 209 25.08 2.82 4.15
C PRO A 209 25.51 4.11 3.47
N GLN A 210 25.64 4.09 2.14
CA GLN A 210 26.04 5.27 1.39
C GLN A 210 24.82 6.17 1.16
N PHE A 211 24.67 7.20 1.99
CA PHE A 211 23.86 8.35 1.63
C PHE A 211 24.49 9.02 0.40
N HIS A 212 24.08 8.58 -0.78
CA HIS A 212 24.58 9.20 -2.01
C HIS A 212 24.31 10.70 -1.98
N ALA A 213 25.31 11.50 -2.33
CA ALA A 213 25.14 12.93 -2.49
C ALA A 213 24.07 13.21 -3.55
N VAL A 214 22.89 13.61 -3.09
CA VAL A 214 21.78 13.97 -3.97
C VAL A 214 21.95 15.41 -4.43
N PRO A 215 21.44 15.77 -5.63
CA PRO A 215 21.46 17.15 -6.07
C PRO A 215 20.75 18.06 -5.09
N ASN A 216 21.42 19.11 -4.62
CA ASN A 216 20.80 20.11 -3.74
C ASN A 216 19.99 21.12 -4.56
N LYS A 217 18.84 20.66 -5.09
CA LYS A 217 17.89 21.47 -5.85
C LYS A 217 16.59 21.60 -5.07
N PRO A 218 15.93 22.77 -5.10
CA PRO A 218 14.64 22.96 -4.41
C PRO A 218 13.58 21.92 -4.81
N GLU A 219 13.53 21.53 -6.10
CA GLU A 219 12.57 20.56 -6.63
C GLU A 219 12.75 19.18 -5.99
N VAL A 220 14.01 18.76 -5.73
CA VAL A 220 14.31 17.46 -5.09
C VAL A 220 13.70 17.42 -3.69
N TRP A 221 13.89 18.48 -2.91
CA TRP A 221 13.36 18.56 -1.55
C TRP A 221 11.85 18.73 -1.53
N LEU A 222 11.29 19.49 -2.49
CA LEU A 222 9.84 19.65 -2.63
C LEU A 222 9.16 18.32 -2.94
N TYR A 223 9.66 17.56 -3.92
CA TYR A 223 9.08 16.27 -4.27
C TYR A 223 9.26 15.24 -3.15
N THR A 224 10.43 15.22 -2.50
CA THR A 224 10.67 14.36 -1.35
C THR A 224 9.71 14.68 -0.20
N ALA A 225 9.53 15.95 0.13
CA ALA A 225 8.58 16.38 1.14
C ALA A 225 7.13 16.02 0.77
N ALA A 226 6.76 16.18 -0.51
CA ALA A 226 5.44 15.78 -1.00
C ALA A 226 5.22 14.26 -0.84
N VAL A 227 6.19 13.43 -1.21
CA VAL A 227 6.10 11.96 -1.00
C VAL A 227 5.97 11.61 0.49
N ILE A 228 6.70 12.28 1.38
CA ILE A 228 6.65 12.05 2.82
C ILE A 228 5.30 12.50 3.40
N VAL A 229 4.89 13.73 3.13
CA VAL A 229 3.70 14.33 3.75
C VAL A 229 2.43 13.84 3.08
N ILE A 230 2.34 13.99 1.74
CA ILE A 230 1.16 13.64 0.95
C ILE A 230 1.07 12.13 0.75
N GLY A 231 2.20 11.45 0.57
CA GLY A 231 2.23 10.01 0.32
C GLY A 231 2.23 9.14 1.59
N THR A 232 2.49 9.72 2.77
CA THR A 232 2.65 8.88 3.96
C THR A 232 1.92 9.46 5.16
N ILE A 233 2.39 10.58 5.71
CA ILE A 233 1.93 11.06 7.02
C ILE A 233 0.43 11.34 7.02
N ILE A 234 -0.05 12.14 6.08
CA ILE A 234 -1.46 12.56 6.03
C ILE A 234 -2.39 11.39 5.69
N PRO A 235 -2.19 10.63 4.59
CA PRO A 235 -3.14 9.59 4.20
C PRO A 235 -3.19 8.45 5.23
N PHE A 236 -2.07 8.02 5.82
CA PHE A 236 -2.10 7.02 6.87
C PHE A 236 -2.92 7.45 8.08
N GLN A 237 -2.82 8.74 8.49
CA GLN A 237 -3.62 9.26 9.60
C GLN A 237 -5.11 9.35 9.24
N ILE A 238 -5.43 9.80 8.04
CA ILE A 238 -6.81 9.85 7.57
C ILE A 238 -7.42 8.45 7.53
N MET A 239 -6.73 7.47 6.91
CA MET A 239 -7.21 6.10 6.79
C MET A 239 -7.41 5.43 8.16
N ALA A 240 -6.43 5.55 9.07
CA ALA A 240 -6.55 5.00 10.42
C ALA A 240 -7.73 5.61 11.20
N ASN A 241 -8.02 6.89 11.03
CA ASN A 241 -9.15 7.53 11.67
C ASN A 241 -10.48 7.22 10.96
N ALA A 242 -10.50 7.11 9.62
CA ALA A 242 -11.70 6.75 8.86
C ALA A 242 -12.31 5.43 9.32
N LEU A 243 -11.49 4.43 9.66
CA LEU A 243 -11.92 3.13 10.18
C LEU A 243 -12.72 3.20 11.50
N ARG A 244 -12.70 4.34 12.20
CA ARG A 244 -13.52 4.57 13.40
C ARG A 244 -14.97 4.95 13.06
N TYR A 245 -15.20 5.50 11.86
CA TYR A 245 -16.48 6.12 11.47
C TYR A 245 -17.09 5.46 10.23
N VAL A 246 -16.27 4.80 9.42
CA VAL A 246 -16.65 4.16 8.16
C VAL A 246 -16.35 2.67 8.27
N ILE A 247 -17.23 1.84 7.72
CA ILE A 247 -17.01 0.38 7.75
C ILE A 247 -15.80 0.00 6.89
N PRO A 248 -14.97 -0.96 7.33
CA PRO A 248 -13.71 -1.31 6.66
C PRO A 248 -13.87 -1.65 5.18
N SER A 249 -14.95 -2.33 4.79
CA SER A 249 -15.22 -2.65 3.39
C SER A 249 -15.41 -1.40 2.52
N THR A 250 -16.05 -0.35 3.04
CA THR A 250 -16.18 0.92 2.31
C THR A 250 -14.82 1.61 2.18
N VAL A 251 -14.00 1.63 3.23
CA VAL A 251 -12.64 2.22 3.17
C VAL A 251 -11.83 1.51 2.10
N SER A 252 -11.81 0.19 2.10
CA SER A 252 -11.08 -0.62 1.11
C SER A 252 -11.59 -0.46 -0.34
N LEU A 253 -12.88 -0.14 -0.54
CA LEU A 253 -13.39 0.21 -1.86
C LEU A 253 -12.87 1.57 -2.33
N LEU A 254 -12.66 2.51 -1.39
CA LEU A 254 -12.14 3.83 -1.70
C LEU A 254 -10.65 3.79 -2.07
N ASP A 255 -9.92 2.75 -1.67
CA ASP A 255 -8.52 2.56 -2.09
C ASP A 255 -8.38 2.45 -3.62
N ALA A 256 -9.45 2.08 -4.35
CA ALA A 256 -9.46 2.11 -5.82
C ALA A 256 -9.26 3.51 -6.44
N PHE A 257 -9.42 4.57 -5.68
CA PHE A 257 -9.05 5.92 -6.14
C PHE A 257 -7.53 6.11 -6.29
N GLU A 258 -6.71 5.29 -5.64
CA GLU A 258 -5.25 5.32 -5.78
C GLU A 258 -4.81 4.98 -7.22
N PRO A 259 -5.09 3.78 -7.79
CA PRO A 259 -4.71 3.48 -9.16
C PRO A 259 -5.39 4.40 -10.18
N PHE A 260 -6.60 4.86 -9.90
CA PHE A 260 -7.27 5.82 -10.76
C PHE A 260 -6.51 7.15 -10.84
N SER A 261 -6.15 7.74 -9.69
CA SER A 261 -5.43 9.02 -9.64
C SER A 261 -4.00 8.90 -10.18
N ALA A 262 -3.30 7.78 -9.91
CA ALA A 262 -1.98 7.50 -10.46
C ALA A 262 -2.02 7.41 -12.00
N THR A 263 -3.03 6.75 -12.56
CA THR A 263 -3.20 6.60 -14.01
C THR A 263 -3.54 7.93 -14.66
N VAL A 264 -4.56 8.64 -14.16
CA VAL A 264 -4.95 9.96 -14.68
C VAL A 264 -3.77 10.93 -14.61
N GLY A 265 -3.07 10.98 -13.50
CA GLY A 265 -1.90 11.83 -13.36
C GLY A 265 -0.74 11.44 -14.27
N SER A 266 -0.49 10.14 -14.48
CA SER A 266 0.54 9.68 -15.41
C SER A 266 0.24 10.09 -16.86
N VAL A 267 -1.03 10.03 -17.28
CA VAL A 267 -1.46 10.51 -18.59
C VAL A 267 -1.28 12.02 -18.71
N LEU A 268 -1.74 12.78 -17.72
CA LEU A 268 -1.76 14.26 -17.80
C LEU A 268 -0.38 14.89 -17.65
N PHE A 269 0.47 14.38 -16.74
CA PHE A 269 1.74 15.02 -16.39
C PHE A 269 2.97 14.36 -17.01
N PHE A 270 2.88 13.07 -17.37
CA PHE A 270 4.00 12.31 -17.93
C PHE A 270 3.74 11.80 -19.34
N GLY A 271 2.61 12.18 -19.96
CA GLY A 271 2.30 11.81 -21.34
C GLY A 271 2.14 10.30 -21.54
N LEU A 272 1.73 9.54 -20.49
CA LEU A 272 1.49 8.11 -20.61
C LEU A 272 0.42 7.84 -21.67
N VAL A 273 0.79 7.10 -22.71
CA VAL A 273 -0.15 6.62 -23.73
C VAL A 273 -0.64 5.24 -23.33
N MET A 274 -1.93 5.12 -23.09
CA MET A 274 -2.58 3.84 -22.76
C MET A 274 -3.35 3.31 -23.98
N MET A 275 -3.03 2.10 -24.39
CA MET A 275 -3.80 1.36 -25.39
C MET A 275 -5.18 0.96 -24.84
N PRO A 276 -6.19 0.69 -25.67
CA PRO A 276 -7.51 0.25 -25.17
C PRO A 276 -7.45 -0.97 -24.26
N MET A 277 -6.54 -1.92 -24.54
CA MET A 277 -6.37 -3.13 -23.71
C MET A 277 -5.75 -2.83 -22.33
N ASP A 278 -4.95 -1.75 -22.21
CA ASP A 278 -4.41 -1.31 -20.90
C ASP A 278 -5.52 -0.78 -20.00
N TRP A 279 -6.47 -0.04 -20.57
CA TRP A 279 -7.66 0.41 -19.85
C TRP A 279 -8.51 -0.77 -19.39
N VAL A 280 -8.76 -1.75 -20.29
CA VAL A 280 -9.51 -2.97 -19.93
C VAL A 280 -8.80 -3.74 -18.82
N GLY A 281 -7.48 -3.96 -18.97
CA GLY A 281 -6.67 -4.65 -17.96
C GLY A 281 -6.69 -3.95 -16.61
N SER A 282 -6.49 -2.64 -16.59
CA SER A 282 -6.50 -1.82 -15.37
C SER A 282 -7.86 -1.87 -14.66
N ILE A 283 -8.95 -1.71 -15.40
CA ILE A 283 -10.33 -1.79 -14.87
C ILE A 283 -10.59 -3.18 -14.31
N LEU A 284 -10.19 -4.25 -14.99
CA LEU A 284 -10.35 -5.61 -14.50
C LEU A 284 -9.65 -5.84 -13.17
N VAL A 285 -8.39 -5.41 -13.00
CA VAL A 285 -7.65 -5.54 -11.74
C VAL A 285 -8.36 -4.80 -10.62
N VAL A 286 -8.73 -3.54 -10.85
CA VAL A 286 -9.38 -2.70 -9.84
C VAL A 286 -10.74 -3.24 -9.45
N VAL A 287 -11.60 -3.59 -10.43
CA VAL A 287 -12.94 -4.14 -10.18
C VAL A 287 -12.85 -5.48 -9.47
N ALA A 288 -11.91 -6.34 -9.86
CA ALA A 288 -11.69 -7.63 -9.20
C ALA A 288 -11.27 -7.45 -7.72
N ALA A 289 -10.33 -6.55 -7.43
CA ALA A 289 -9.94 -6.24 -6.06
C ALA A 289 -11.10 -5.64 -5.24
N MET A 290 -11.89 -4.75 -5.82
CA MET A 290 -13.11 -4.22 -5.19
C MET A 290 -14.13 -5.32 -4.89
N ALA A 291 -14.33 -6.28 -5.80
CA ALA A 291 -15.29 -7.39 -5.63
C ALA A 291 -14.95 -8.26 -4.40
N LEU A 292 -13.67 -8.46 -4.06
CA LEU A 292 -13.26 -9.16 -2.84
C LEU A 292 -13.77 -8.48 -1.56
N ASN A 293 -13.89 -7.15 -1.58
CA ASN A 293 -14.30 -6.36 -0.42
C ASN A 293 -15.83 -6.24 -0.26
N LEU A 294 -16.59 -6.42 -1.35
CA LEU A 294 -18.06 -6.37 -1.34
C LEU A 294 -18.71 -7.59 -0.70
N THR A 295 -17.96 -8.65 -0.47
CA THR A 295 -18.54 -9.90 0.03
C THR A 295 -18.87 -9.81 1.52
N PRO A 296 -20.10 -10.18 1.96
CA PRO A 296 -20.49 -10.13 3.36
C PRO A 296 -19.59 -11.04 4.20
N LYS A 297 -19.08 -10.52 5.33
CA LYS A 297 -18.42 -11.36 6.35
C LYS A 297 -19.33 -12.53 6.69
N GLN A 298 -18.83 -13.77 6.61
CA GLN A 298 -19.57 -14.95 7.04
C GLN A 298 -20.13 -14.71 8.44
N LYS A 299 -21.42 -14.97 8.64
CA LYS A 299 -22.03 -15.10 9.95
C LYS A 299 -21.15 -16.06 10.75
N LYS A 300 -20.58 -15.61 11.87
CA LYS A 300 -19.93 -16.48 12.85
C LYS A 300 -20.82 -17.70 13.05
N ASN A 301 -20.31 -18.90 12.75
CA ASN A 301 -21.00 -20.15 12.99
C ASN A 301 -21.52 -20.18 14.45
N LYS A 302 -22.81 -20.04 14.64
CA LYS A 302 -23.54 -20.38 15.87
C LYS A 302 -23.66 -21.92 16.01
N ILE A 303 -22.56 -22.64 15.77
CA ILE A 303 -22.52 -24.10 15.92
C ILE A 303 -21.46 -24.42 16.99
N LYS A 304 -21.59 -23.88 18.19
CA LYS A 304 -20.93 -24.39 19.41
C LYS A 304 -21.68 -24.03 20.69
N GLN A 305 -22.99 -24.04 20.64
CA GLN A 305 -23.80 -23.90 21.87
C GLN A 305 -24.96 -24.91 21.95
N LYS A 306 -24.83 -26.07 21.34
CA LYS A 306 -25.85 -27.15 21.43
C LYS A 306 -25.26 -28.51 21.73
N THR A 307 -24.12 -28.60 22.45
CA THR A 307 -23.59 -29.90 22.90
C THR A 307 -23.07 -29.78 24.36
N GLU A 308 -23.71 -28.98 25.18
CA GLU A 308 -23.61 -29.02 26.63
C GLU A 308 -24.99 -28.66 27.22
N LEU A 309 -25.91 -29.61 27.16
CA LEU A 309 -27.08 -29.79 28.00
C LEU A 309 -27.30 -31.29 28.18
#